data_3d7c7228569138f020e6491bb053a084
#
_entry.id   3d7c7228569138f020e6491bb053a084
#
_cell.length_a   1.000
_cell.length_b   1.000
_cell.length_c   1.000
_cell.angle_alpha   90.00
_cell.angle_beta   90.00
_cell.angle_gamma   90.00
#
_symmetry.space_group_name_H-M   'P 1'
#
loop_
_entity.id
_entity.type
_entity.pdbx_description
1 polymer ?
#
loop_
_entity_poly.entity_id
_entity_poly.type
_entity_poly.pdbx_seq_one_letter_code
_entity_poly.pdbx_strand_id
1 'polypeptide(L)'
;MGEIDVFFLDEPTNHLDLPTLEWLEKFLAKFQGSQLIVSHDRFFLDRICTHILEIHDGHTRGYAGNYTAYLQQKELFLQTLADRIDKCEKEINRLTGALQSMKRANNYDKSISQKHQMLSRSQRELKWLKKLKPKERRGLQFNLQSTEKSSLDVLDFKHATLKFEGLNRPILNKVEIGVRRGQKIGIVGANGAGNTTLLRIINKEIQLDDGVIDVRPGVEIGYFHQDHRTLDFDLTPVEQVQKLKPRMDYGDIRAMLGQFQFTKEMVSTPLKKLSGGERARIAMLKLLLEENNMLLLDEPTNHLDTDAKEALEETLQNYDGCIMTVSHDRWFLDQVCDTIWELPGDGTIVVHPGNYSDYLRRKGKA
;
A
#
# COMPACT_ATOMS: atom_id res chain seq x y z
N MET A 1 20.80 9.82 35.53
CA MET A 1 20.42 9.34 34.18
C MET A 1 21.06 10.30 33.22
N GLY A 2 21.94 9.83 32.32
CA GLY A 2 22.55 10.71 31.31
C GLY A 2 21.46 11.28 30.42
N GLU A 3 21.54 12.56 30.09
CA GLU A 3 20.71 13.18 29.09
C GLU A 3 20.97 12.52 27.74
N ILE A 4 19.91 12.04 27.07
CA ILE A 4 20.02 11.45 25.73
C ILE A 4 19.91 12.59 24.73
N ASP A 5 20.97 12.83 23.95
CA ASP A 5 21.01 13.90 22.96
C ASP A 5 20.47 13.46 21.59
N VAL A 6 20.55 12.16 21.28
CA VAL A 6 20.16 11.61 19.98
C VAL A 6 19.43 10.29 20.13
N PHE A 7 18.27 10.15 19.46
CA PHE A 7 17.57 8.88 19.28
C PHE A 7 17.78 8.32 17.87
N PHE A 8 18.08 7.03 17.80
CA PHE A 8 18.03 6.24 16.57
C PHE A 8 16.87 5.25 16.71
N LEU A 9 15.85 5.37 15.87
CA LEU A 9 14.64 4.55 15.90
C LEU A 9 14.50 3.83 14.56
N ASP A 10 14.48 2.52 14.59
CA ASP A 10 14.29 1.66 13.43
C ASP A 10 12.93 0.98 13.53
N GLU A 11 12.02 1.31 12.60
CA GLU A 11 10.63 0.83 12.56
C GLU A 11 9.91 0.84 13.92
N PRO A 12 9.89 1.97 14.66
CA PRO A 12 9.37 2.00 16.01
C PRO A 12 7.84 1.82 16.09
N THR A 13 7.16 1.88 14.95
CA THR A 13 5.70 1.74 14.85
C THR A 13 5.23 0.30 14.65
N ASN A 14 6.15 -0.62 14.34
CA ASN A 14 5.78 -2.01 14.08
C ASN A 14 5.17 -2.68 15.31
N HIS A 15 4.06 -3.39 15.08
CA HIS A 15 3.31 -4.16 16.10
C HIS A 15 2.67 -3.32 17.21
N LEU A 16 2.70 -1.98 17.11
CA LEU A 16 2.03 -1.11 18.07
C LEU A 16 0.56 -0.91 17.66
N ASP A 17 -0.33 -0.95 18.64
CA ASP A 17 -1.71 -0.54 18.45
C ASP A 17 -1.84 1.00 18.40
N LEU A 18 -2.97 1.49 17.92
CA LEU A 18 -3.22 2.92 17.75
C LEU A 18 -3.03 3.74 19.05
N PRO A 19 -3.50 3.29 20.24
CA PRO A 19 -3.25 4.02 21.50
C PRO A 19 -1.77 4.14 21.83
N THR A 20 -0.99 3.09 21.65
CA THR A 20 0.46 3.08 21.91
C THR A 20 1.21 3.95 20.91
N LEU A 21 0.81 3.94 19.61
CA LEU A 21 1.34 4.85 18.60
C LEU A 21 1.10 6.32 18.96
N GLU A 22 -0.13 6.68 19.36
CA GLU A 22 -0.45 8.05 19.82
C GLU A 22 0.39 8.48 21.02
N TRP A 23 0.65 7.57 21.94
CA TRP A 23 1.53 7.85 23.07
C TRP A 23 2.98 8.09 22.62
N LEU A 24 3.50 7.23 21.73
CA LEU A 24 4.85 7.35 21.18
C LEU A 24 5.03 8.68 20.44
N GLU A 25 4.07 9.07 19.60
CA GLU A 25 4.07 10.36 18.89
C GLU A 25 4.17 11.54 19.86
N LYS A 26 3.32 11.55 20.91
CA LYS A 26 3.35 12.60 21.94
C LYS A 26 4.66 12.65 22.70
N PHE A 27 5.27 11.49 22.95
CA PHE A 27 6.57 11.40 23.61
C PHE A 27 7.67 11.99 22.74
N LEU A 28 7.76 11.55 21.46
CA LEU A 28 8.79 12.00 20.51
C LEU A 28 8.64 13.48 20.14
N ALA A 29 7.41 13.98 20.01
CA ALA A 29 7.18 15.40 19.72
C ALA A 29 7.66 16.34 20.87
N LYS A 30 7.77 15.85 22.10
CA LYS A 30 8.28 16.62 23.26
C LYS A 30 9.77 16.46 23.48
N PHE A 31 10.39 15.51 22.80
CA PHE A 31 11.83 15.27 22.97
C PHE A 31 12.65 16.41 22.38
N GLN A 32 13.59 16.95 23.17
CA GLN A 32 14.38 18.14 22.82
C GLN A 32 15.65 17.81 22.01
N GLY A 33 16.03 16.54 21.93
CA GLY A 33 17.23 16.09 21.21
C GLY A 33 16.99 15.86 19.72
N SER A 34 18.02 15.41 19.03
CA SER A 34 17.94 14.98 17.63
C SER A 34 17.35 13.59 17.51
N GLN A 35 16.54 13.36 16.47
CA GLN A 35 15.92 12.08 16.21
C GLN A 35 16.21 11.66 14.77
N LEU A 36 16.71 10.44 14.57
CA LEU A 36 16.82 9.79 13.27
C LEU A 36 15.89 8.57 13.26
N ILE A 37 14.87 8.62 12.43
CA ILE A 37 13.79 7.64 12.40
C ILE A 37 13.78 6.97 11.03
N VAL A 38 13.78 5.64 11.01
CA VAL A 38 13.47 4.83 9.83
C VAL A 38 12.09 4.24 10.04
N SER A 39 11.14 4.52 9.13
CA SER A 39 9.79 3.97 9.22
C SER A 39 9.11 3.92 7.86
N HIS A 40 8.21 2.95 7.71
CA HIS A 40 7.25 2.84 6.61
C HIS A 40 5.85 3.36 6.99
N ASP A 41 5.67 3.86 8.21
CA ASP A 41 4.43 4.53 8.65
C ASP A 41 4.46 6.00 8.22
N ARG A 42 3.83 6.27 7.08
CA ARG A 42 3.77 7.62 6.46
C ARG A 42 3.06 8.63 7.35
N PHE A 43 2.04 8.20 8.10
CA PHE A 43 1.29 9.06 9.00
C PHE A 43 2.13 9.47 10.21
N PHE A 44 2.91 8.53 10.75
CA PHE A 44 3.86 8.78 11.83
C PHE A 44 4.95 9.76 11.39
N LEU A 45 5.56 9.52 10.20
CA LEU A 45 6.55 10.43 9.64
C LEU A 45 5.97 11.84 9.40
N ASP A 46 4.72 11.93 8.97
CA ASP A 46 4.06 13.22 8.72
C ASP A 46 3.87 14.04 9.99
N ARG A 47 3.62 13.38 11.12
CA ARG A 47 3.42 14.04 12.42
C ARG A 47 4.71 14.42 13.15
N ILE A 48 5.77 13.62 13.01
CA ILE A 48 6.97 13.75 13.84
C ILE A 48 8.12 14.40 13.09
N CYS A 49 8.29 14.10 11.80
CA CYS A 49 9.47 14.54 11.07
C CYS A 49 9.37 15.98 10.59
N THR A 50 10.46 16.71 10.74
CA THR A 50 10.67 18.06 10.20
C THR A 50 11.50 18.05 8.92
N HIS A 51 12.17 16.92 8.65
CA HIS A 51 12.97 16.68 7.44
C HIS A 51 12.82 15.22 7.05
N ILE A 52 12.77 14.95 5.75
CA ILE A 52 12.78 13.60 5.19
C ILE A 52 14.08 13.40 4.40
N LEU A 53 14.76 12.29 4.67
CA LEU A 53 15.91 11.83 3.90
C LEU A 53 15.52 10.61 3.08
N GLU A 54 15.37 10.79 1.78
CA GLU A 54 15.11 9.69 0.85
C GLU A 54 16.42 9.02 0.44
N ILE A 55 16.46 7.69 0.50
CA ILE A 55 17.57 6.86 0.02
C ILE A 55 17.04 6.02 -1.14
N HIS A 56 17.57 6.24 -2.33
CA HIS A 56 17.14 5.51 -3.53
C HIS A 56 18.33 5.20 -4.45
N ASP A 57 18.50 3.94 -4.87
CA ASP A 57 19.59 3.46 -5.74
C ASP A 57 20.99 3.98 -5.33
N GLY A 58 21.28 4.02 -4.03
CA GLY A 58 22.57 4.48 -3.48
C GLY A 58 22.77 6.00 -3.48
N HIS A 59 21.73 6.77 -3.78
CA HIS A 59 21.72 8.22 -3.69
C HIS A 59 20.83 8.66 -2.51
N THR A 60 21.25 9.74 -1.85
CA THR A 60 20.47 10.36 -0.78
C THR A 60 19.97 11.74 -1.22
N ARG A 61 18.73 12.08 -0.82
CA ARG A 61 18.15 13.39 -1.05
C ARG A 61 17.37 13.85 0.18
N GLY A 62 17.69 15.05 0.67
CA GLY A 62 16.99 15.68 1.78
C GLY A 62 15.85 16.59 1.29
N TYR A 63 14.74 16.55 2.01
CA TYR A 63 13.58 17.40 1.82
C TYR A 63 13.21 18.05 3.16
N ALA A 64 12.96 19.35 3.15
CA ALA A 64 12.49 20.06 4.33
C ALA A 64 10.98 19.92 4.47
N GLY A 65 10.52 19.70 5.71
CA GLY A 65 9.12 19.50 6.03
C GLY A 65 8.79 18.07 6.41
N ASN A 66 7.50 17.81 6.60
CA ASN A 66 6.94 16.52 6.94
C ASN A 66 6.78 15.62 5.69
N TYR A 67 6.16 14.44 5.86
CA TYR A 67 5.98 13.49 4.76
C TYR A 67 5.10 14.04 3.63
N THR A 68 4.04 14.76 3.95
CA THR A 68 3.17 15.43 2.95
C THR A 68 3.95 16.46 2.12
N ALA A 69 4.76 17.30 2.78
CA ALA A 69 5.62 18.27 2.09
C ALA A 69 6.67 17.58 1.20
N TYR A 70 7.23 16.45 1.66
CA TYR A 70 8.12 15.61 0.86
C TYR A 70 7.46 15.11 -0.43
N LEU A 71 6.24 14.57 -0.35
CA LEU A 71 5.52 14.09 -1.54
C LEU A 71 5.33 15.19 -2.58
N GLN A 72 4.90 16.39 -2.16
CA GLN A 72 4.72 17.54 -3.05
C GLN A 72 6.05 17.98 -3.71
N GLN A 73 7.13 18.06 -2.93
CA GLN A 73 8.45 18.41 -3.44
C GLN A 73 9.01 17.35 -4.39
N LYS A 74 8.78 16.08 -4.09
CA LYS A 74 9.17 14.94 -4.94
C LYS A 74 8.43 14.97 -6.28
N GLU A 75 7.13 15.20 -6.28
CA GLU A 75 6.33 15.31 -7.49
C GLU A 75 6.83 16.46 -8.38
N LEU A 76 7.01 17.65 -7.82
CA LEU A 76 7.56 18.81 -8.54
C LEU A 76 8.96 18.52 -9.11
N PHE A 77 9.81 17.83 -8.33
CA PHE A 77 11.12 17.42 -8.80
C PHE A 77 11.03 16.47 -9.99
N LEU A 78 10.15 15.45 -9.93
CA LEU A 78 9.95 14.48 -11.01
C LEU A 78 9.42 15.14 -12.29
N GLN A 79 8.48 16.08 -12.16
CA GLN A 79 7.99 16.90 -13.28
C GLN A 79 9.12 17.71 -13.91
N THR A 80 9.89 18.44 -13.09
CA THR A 80 11.04 19.23 -13.55
C THR A 80 12.09 18.35 -14.24
N LEU A 81 12.32 17.15 -13.69
CA LEU A 81 13.27 16.18 -14.26
C LEU A 81 12.78 15.66 -15.63
N ALA A 82 11.50 15.35 -15.75
CA ALA A 82 10.88 14.91 -17.00
C ALA A 82 11.00 15.98 -18.09
N ASP A 83 10.71 17.25 -17.76
CA ASP A 83 10.85 18.40 -18.67
C ASP A 83 12.30 18.61 -19.14
N ARG A 84 13.27 18.43 -18.24
CA ARG A 84 14.68 18.52 -18.59
C ARG A 84 15.13 17.40 -19.50
N ILE A 85 14.66 16.17 -19.26
CA ILE A 85 14.94 15.00 -20.13
C ILE A 85 14.38 15.27 -21.52
N ASP A 86 13.13 15.69 -21.65
CA ASP A 86 12.50 16.00 -22.93
C ASP A 86 13.25 17.08 -23.71
N LYS A 87 13.61 18.19 -23.03
CA LYS A 87 14.42 19.25 -23.63
C LYS A 87 15.78 18.74 -24.13
N CYS A 88 16.44 17.89 -23.33
CA CYS A 88 17.72 17.30 -23.69
C CYS A 88 17.61 16.34 -24.91
N GLU A 89 16.55 15.54 -24.97
CA GLU A 89 16.27 14.63 -26.09
C GLU A 89 15.97 15.43 -27.37
N LYS A 90 15.16 16.47 -27.29
CA LYS A 90 14.89 17.37 -28.44
C LYS A 90 16.15 18.04 -28.96
N GLU A 91 17.03 18.52 -28.08
CA GLU A 91 18.30 19.13 -28.47
C GLU A 91 19.27 18.12 -29.12
N ILE A 92 19.35 16.89 -28.60
CA ILE A 92 20.12 15.79 -29.20
C ILE A 92 19.61 15.50 -30.61
N ASN A 93 18.29 15.38 -30.80
CA ASN A 93 17.68 15.12 -32.11
C ASN A 93 17.98 16.28 -33.10
N ARG A 94 17.87 17.54 -32.65
CA ARG A 94 18.18 18.72 -33.44
C ARG A 94 19.65 18.74 -33.89
N LEU A 95 20.57 18.49 -32.97
CA LEU A 95 22.02 18.47 -33.27
C LEU A 95 22.41 17.32 -34.20
N THR A 96 21.79 16.14 -33.98
CA THR A 96 22.04 14.95 -34.83
C THR A 96 21.54 15.19 -36.25
N GLY A 97 20.34 15.77 -36.42
CA GLY A 97 19.82 16.14 -37.75
C GLY A 97 20.67 17.17 -38.47
N ALA A 98 21.11 18.22 -37.72
CA ALA A 98 22.01 19.24 -38.30
C ALA A 98 23.36 18.65 -38.75
N LEU A 99 23.96 17.75 -37.95
CA LEU A 99 25.20 17.05 -38.33
C LEU A 99 25.03 16.14 -39.54
N GLN A 100 23.91 15.44 -39.66
CA GLN A 100 23.60 14.61 -40.83
C GLN A 100 23.44 15.46 -42.11
N SER A 101 22.74 16.61 -42.01
CA SER A 101 22.58 17.53 -43.14
C SER A 101 23.90 18.12 -43.59
N MET A 102 24.81 18.51 -42.68
CA MET A 102 26.13 19.01 -43.00
C MET A 102 27.03 17.95 -43.64
N LYS A 103 26.99 16.71 -43.19
CA LYS A 103 27.70 15.58 -43.82
C LYS A 103 27.22 15.33 -45.25
N ARG A 104 25.91 15.40 -45.54
CA ARG A 104 25.35 15.26 -46.87
C ARG A 104 25.75 16.39 -47.83
N ALA A 105 25.91 17.61 -47.28
CA ALA A 105 26.32 18.79 -48.05
C ALA A 105 27.84 18.91 -48.26
N ASN A 106 28.63 17.94 -47.82
CA ASN A 106 30.12 17.92 -47.90
C ASN A 106 30.78 19.18 -47.28
N ASN A 107 30.12 19.82 -46.34
CA ASN A 107 30.55 21.09 -45.75
C ASN A 107 31.32 20.80 -44.45
N TYR A 108 32.63 20.70 -44.56
CA TYR A 108 33.56 20.44 -43.43
C TYR A 108 34.07 21.76 -42.86
N ASP A 109 33.29 22.39 -41.99
CA ASP A 109 33.66 23.62 -41.31
C ASP A 109 33.92 23.37 -39.80
N LYS A 110 34.67 24.31 -39.14
CA LYS A 110 34.91 24.30 -37.68
C LYS A 110 33.63 24.16 -36.85
N SER A 111 32.48 24.55 -37.43
CA SER A 111 31.16 24.40 -36.81
C SER A 111 30.74 22.95 -36.56
N ILE A 112 31.25 21.97 -37.32
CA ILE A 112 30.98 20.53 -37.14
C ILE A 112 31.61 20.04 -35.84
N SER A 113 32.87 20.43 -35.55
CA SER A 113 33.54 20.03 -34.31
C SER A 113 32.81 20.59 -33.08
N GLN A 114 32.37 21.83 -33.13
CA GLN A 114 31.58 22.43 -32.03
C GLN A 114 30.25 21.70 -31.83
N LYS A 115 29.51 21.37 -32.90
CA LYS A 115 28.25 20.62 -32.79
C LYS A 115 28.44 19.20 -32.25
N HIS A 116 29.53 18.52 -32.61
CA HIS A 116 29.90 17.21 -32.05
C HIS A 116 30.17 17.33 -30.53
N GLN A 117 30.85 18.38 -30.10
CA GLN A 117 31.15 18.62 -28.71
C GLN A 117 29.83 18.92 -27.90
N MET A 118 28.94 19.74 -28.49
CA MET A 118 27.62 20.01 -27.90
C MET A 118 26.78 18.72 -27.80
N LEU A 119 26.73 17.92 -28.86
CA LEU A 119 26.01 16.64 -28.86
C LEU A 119 26.55 15.70 -27.77
N SER A 120 27.87 15.56 -27.65
CA SER A 120 28.50 14.71 -26.62
C SER A 120 28.21 15.22 -25.21
N ARG A 121 28.09 16.54 -25.00
CA ARG A 121 27.72 17.14 -23.73
C ARG A 121 26.24 16.83 -23.39
N SER A 122 25.33 17.07 -24.33
CA SER A 122 23.91 16.79 -24.15
C SER A 122 23.63 15.30 -23.91
N GLN A 123 24.36 14.40 -24.60
CA GLN A 123 24.25 12.94 -24.37
C GLN A 123 24.73 12.54 -22.96
N ARG A 124 25.80 13.16 -22.44
CA ARG A 124 26.28 12.92 -21.07
C ARG A 124 25.26 13.44 -20.04
N GLU A 125 24.71 14.63 -20.28
CA GLU A 125 23.67 15.22 -19.42
C GLU A 125 22.42 14.32 -19.41
N LEU A 126 21.94 13.89 -20.58
CA LEU A 126 20.79 12.97 -20.68
C LEU A 126 21.02 11.67 -19.90
N LYS A 127 22.22 11.07 -20.05
CA LYS A 127 22.58 9.86 -19.32
C LYS A 127 22.56 10.07 -17.80
N TRP A 128 23.01 11.24 -17.34
CA TRP A 128 22.99 11.61 -15.92
C TRP A 128 21.55 11.85 -15.43
N LEU A 129 20.73 12.63 -16.17
CA LEU A 129 19.32 12.87 -15.84
C LEU A 129 18.52 11.57 -15.78
N LYS A 130 18.73 10.65 -16.72
CA LYS A 130 18.06 9.33 -16.73
C LYS A 130 18.46 8.45 -15.54
N LYS A 131 19.62 8.65 -14.93
CA LYS A 131 19.99 7.97 -13.68
C LYS A 131 19.26 8.51 -12.47
N LEU A 132 18.90 9.81 -12.47
CA LEU A 132 18.15 10.46 -11.40
C LEU A 132 16.64 10.13 -11.46
N LYS A 133 16.15 9.71 -12.65
CA LYS A 133 14.75 9.31 -12.79
C LYS A 133 14.57 7.96 -12.07
N PRO A 134 13.71 7.88 -11.06
CA PRO A 134 13.33 6.59 -10.50
C PRO A 134 12.90 5.66 -11.62
N LYS A 135 13.28 4.40 -11.55
CA LYS A 135 12.76 3.42 -12.50
C LYS A 135 11.25 3.42 -12.35
N GLU A 136 10.55 3.77 -13.43
CA GLU A 136 9.09 3.65 -13.45
C GLU A 136 8.75 2.18 -13.14
N ARG A 137 8.36 1.93 -11.91
CA ARG A 137 7.69 0.70 -11.57
C ARG A 137 6.30 0.89 -12.15
N ARG A 138 5.96 0.07 -13.14
CA ARG A 138 4.61 0.06 -13.69
C ARG A 138 3.67 -0.18 -12.54
N GLY A 139 2.86 0.82 -12.19
CA GLY A 139 1.84 0.71 -11.17
C GLY A 139 0.97 -0.52 -11.44
N LEU A 140 0.51 -1.15 -10.39
CA LEU A 140 -0.40 -2.28 -10.47
C LEU A 140 -1.71 -1.78 -11.06
N GLN A 141 -1.86 -1.80 -12.38
CA GLN A 141 -3.15 -1.54 -13.03
C GLN A 141 -3.94 -2.85 -13.10
N PHE A 142 -4.64 -3.17 -12.02
CA PHE A 142 -5.66 -4.21 -12.05
C PHE A 142 -7.02 -3.58 -12.28
N ASN A 143 -7.66 -3.94 -13.39
CA ASN A 143 -9.09 -3.77 -13.51
C ASN A 143 -9.76 -4.89 -12.69
N LEU A 144 -9.92 -4.64 -11.40
CA LEU A 144 -10.75 -5.47 -10.54
C LEU A 144 -12.22 -5.18 -10.88
N GLN A 145 -12.80 -6.01 -11.72
CA GLN A 145 -14.22 -5.99 -11.92
C GLN A 145 -14.84 -6.99 -10.94
N SER A 146 -15.70 -6.50 -10.04
CA SER A 146 -16.52 -7.40 -9.25
C SER A 146 -17.47 -8.17 -10.17
N THR A 147 -17.56 -9.46 -10.00
CA THR A 147 -18.58 -10.27 -10.67
C THR A 147 -19.97 -9.86 -10.19
N GLU A 148 -20.88 -9.75 -11.13
CA GLU A 148 -22.32 -9.50 -11.02
C GLU A 148 -22.86 -8.71 -9.81
N LYS A 149 -23.89 -7.93 -10.08
CA LYS A 149 -24.57 -7.01 -9.14
C LYS A 149 -25.15 -7.78 -7.94
N SER A 150 -24.43 -7.85 -6.82
CA SER A 150 -25.02 -8.18 -5.54
C SER A 150 -26.15 -7.21 -5.18
N SER A 151 -27.06 -7.58 -4.29
CA SER A 151 -28.08 -6.71 -3.75
C SER A 151 -27.48 -5.45 -3.13
N LEU A 152 -28.29 -4.40 -2.87
CA LEU A 152 -27.84 -3.18 -2.20
C LEU A 152 -27.25 -3.47 -0.82
N ASP A 153 -27.85 -4.42 -0.09
CA ASP A 153 -27.31 -4.91 1.19
C ASP A 153 -26.48 -6.15 0.92
N VAL A 154 -25.28 -6.22 1.49
CA VAL A 154 -24.29 -7.29 1.31
C VAL A 154 -24.34 -8.26 2.47
N LEU A 155 -24.35 -7.73 3.70
CA LEU A 155 -24.51 -8.52 4.91
C LEU A 155 -25.16 -7.70 6.02
N ASP A 156 -25.86 -8.41 6.94
CA ASP A 156 -26.48 -7.84 8.12
C ASP A 156 -26.15 -8.65 9.37
N PHE A 157 -25.72 -7.96 10.42
CA PHE A 157 -25.64 -8.52 11.78
C PHE A 157 -27.00 -8.36 12.45
N LYS A 158 -27.56 -9.46 12.97
CA LYS A 158 -28.84 -9.51 13.67
C LYS A 158 -28.61 -10.06 15.07
N HIS A 159 -28.64 -9.19 16.09
CA HIS A 159 -28.41 -9.51 17.50
C HIS A 159 -27.11 -10.30 17.76
N ALA A 160 -26.07 -10.06 16.95
CA ALA A 160 -24.83 -10.83 16.98
C ALA A 160 -24.13 -10.72 18.33
N THR A 161 -23.93 -11.85 18.98
CA THR A 161 -23.30 -11.95 20.31
C THR A 161 -22.21 -13.00 20.27
N LEU A 162 -21.02 -12.63 20.77
CA LEU A 162 -19.87 -13.52 20.94
C LEU A 162 -19.09 -13.19 22.20
N LYS A 163 -18.82 -14.20 23.03
CA LYS A 163 -17.98 -14.12 24.21
C LYS A 163 -17.03 -15.32 24.27
N PHE A 164 -15.75 -15.10 24.40
CA PHE A 164 -14.81 -16.18 24.62
C PHE A 164 -14.73 -16.56 26.11
N GLU A 165 -14.59 -17.85 26.37
CA GLU A 165 -14.30 -18.33 27.72
C GLU A 165 -13.00 -17.69 28.26
N GLY A 166 -13.02 -17.25 29.51
CA GLY A 166 -11.88 -16.58 30.15
C GLY A 166 -11.78 -15.08 29.89
N LEU A 167 -12.60 -14.47 29.00
CA LEU A 167 -12.71 -13.04 28.88
C LEU A 167 -13.84 -12.47 29.75
N ASN A 168 -13.55 -11.44 30.53
CA ASN A 168 -14.55 -10.75 31.36
C ASN A 168 -15.52 -9.86 30.57
N ARG A 169 -15.30 -9.72 29.25
CA ARG A 169 -16.08 -8.85 28.36
C ARG A 169 -16.47 -9.60 27.09
N PRO A 170 -17.64 -9.32 26.49
CA PRO A 170 -17.99 -9.86 25.17
C PRO A 170 -17.13 -9.21 24.08
N ILE A 171 -16.94 -9.93 23.00
CA ILE A 171 -16.37 -9.40 21.74
C ILE A 171 -17.47 -8.69 20.95
N LEU A 172 -18.66 -9.27 20.88
CA LEU A 172 -19.87 -8.67 20.33
C LEU A 172 -21.00 -8.86 21.32
N ASN A 173 -21.82 -7.82 21.51
CA ASN A 173 -22.96 -7.83 22.42
C ASN A 173 -24.22 -7.29 21.73
N LYS A 174 -25.04 -8.20 21.19
CA LYS A 174 -26.28 -7.89 20.47
C LYS A 174 -26.11 -6.84 19.37
N VAL A 175 -25.04 -6.97 18.58
CA VAL A 175 -24.74 -6.04 17.52
C VAL A 175 -25.76 -6.17 16.39
N GLU A 176 -26.27 -5.01 15.95
CA GLU A 176 -27.15 -4.87 14.80
C GLU A 176 -26.58 -3.81 13.87
N ILE A 177 -26.03 -4.24 12.74
CA ILE A 177 -25.40 -3.37 11.76
C ILE A 177 -25.36 -4.05 10.39
N GLY A 178 -25.51 -3.27 9.31
CA GLY A 178 -25.46 -3.76 7.95
C GLY A 178 -24.31 -3.17 7.15
N VAL A 179 -23.89 -3.91 6.11
CA VAL A 179 -22.91 -3.48 5.12
C VAL A 179 -23.59 -3.37 3.77
N ARG A 180 -23.41 -2.23 3.11
CA ARG A 180 -23.97 -1.96 1.78
C ARG A 180 -22.92 -2.12 0.70
N ARG A 181 -23.40 -2.41 -0.50
CA ARG A 181 -22.53 -2.54 -1.67
C ARG A 181 -21.66 -1.31 -1.90
N GLY A 182 -20.39 -1.57 -2.21
CA GLY A 182 -19.39 -0.54 -2.50
C GLY A 182 -18.82 0.17 -1.27
N GLN A 183 -19.30 -0.13 -0.05
CA GLN A 183 -18.71 0.43 1.16
C GLN A 183 -17.30 -0.11 1.40
N LYS A 184 -16.41 0.78 1.81
CA LYS A 184 -15.03 0.48 2.19
C LYS A 184 -14.84 0.81 3.67
N ILE A 185 -14.91 -0.22 4.50
CA ILE A 185 -14.97 -0.11 5.95
C ILE A 185 -13.61 -0.42 6.57
N GLY A 186 -13.05 0.55 7.29
CA GLY A 186 -11.89 0.36 8.14
C GLY A 186 -12.30 -0.02 9.55
N ILE A 187 -11.78 -1.11 10.08
CA ILE A 187 -12.05 -1.57 11.44
C ILE A 187 -10.88 -1.16 12.32
N VAL A 188 -11.18 -0.40 13.40
CA VAL A 188 -10.18 0.10 14.33
C VAL A 188 -10.56 -0.23 15.77
N GLY A 189 -9.55 -0.56 16.58
CA GLY A 189 -9.73 -0.87 18.00
C GLY A 189 -8.40 -1.19 18.64
N ALA A 190 -8.35 -1.19 19.97
CA ALA A 190 -7.17 -1.63 20.70
C ALA A 190 -6.86 -3.11 20.43
N ASN A 191 -5.62 -3.53 20.68
CA ASN A 191 -5.25 -4.94 20.62
C ASN A 191 -6.15 -5.77 21.53
N GLY A 192 -6.67 -6.87 20.98
CA GLY A 192 -7.62 -7.72 21.70
C GLY A 192 -9.06 -7.18 21.76
N ALA A 193 -9.41 -6.07 21.09
CA ALA A 193 -10.80 -5.57 21.01
C ALA A 193 -11.72 -6.49 20.19
N GLY A 194 -11.15 -7.36 19.34
CA GLY A 194 -11.90 -8.28 18.49
C GLY A 194 -11.87 -7.96 17.00
N ASN A 195 -10.96 -7.09 16.57
CA ASN A 195 -10.86 -6.63 15.17
C ASN A 195 -10.75 -7.82 14.18
N THR A 196 -9.71 -8.65 14.29
CA THR A 196 -9.53 -9.88 13.48
C THR A 196 -10.67 -10.88 13.71
N THR A 197 -11.19 -10.99 14.95
CA THR A 197 -12.31 -11.88 15.29
C THR A 197 -13.55 -11.53 14.48
N LEU A 198 -13.84 -10.24 14.31
CA LEU A 198 -14.98 -9.77 13.51
C LEU A 198 -14.88 -10.26 12.04
N LEU A 199 -13.71 -10.14 11.41
CA LEU A 199 -13.49 -10.66 10.06
C LEU A 199 -13.68 -12.18 9.99
N ARG A 200 -13.16 -12.91 10.98
CA ARG A 200 -13.27 -14.38 11.04
C ARG A 200 -14.69 -14.88 11.27
N ILE A 201 -15.53 -14.12 11.99
CA ILE A 201 -16.95 -14.41 12.14
C ILE A 201 -17.67 -14.23 10.80
N ILE A 202 -17.41 -13.13 10.08
CA ILE A 202 -17.99 -12.88 8.76
C ILE A 202 -17.59 -13.98 7.78
N ASN A 203 -16.33 -14.45 7.85
CA ASN A 203 -15.82 -15.55 7.04
C ASN A 203 -16.28 -16.94 7.54
N LYS A 204 -17.18 -17.01 8.54
CA LYS A 204 -17.74 -18.24 9.12
C LYS A 204 -16.69 -19.18 9.73
N GLU A 205 -15.51 -18.69 10.10
CA GLU A 205 -14.48 -19.45 10.81
C GLU A 205 -14.77 -19.56 12.31
N ILE A 206 -15.53 -18.60 12.85
CA ILE A 206 -15.95 -18.55 14.25
C ILE A 206 -17.48 -18.44 14.27
N GLN A 207 -18.13 -19.28 15.08
CA GLN A 207 -19.57 -19.23 15.29
C GLN A 207 -19.93 -18.22 16.38
N LEU A 208 -21.07 -17.56 16.23
CA LEU A 208 -21.66 -16.71 17.28
C LEU A 208 -22.27 -17.58 18.37
N ASP A 209 -22.32 -17.05 19.60
CA ASP A 209 -23.06 -17.66 20.72
C ASP A 209 -24.57 -17.42 20.56
N ASP A 210 -24.97 -16.27 20.02
CA ASP A 210 -26.36 -15.90 19.75
C ASP A 210 -26.43 -14.91 18.58
N GLY A 211 -27.59 -14.87 17.92
CA GLY A 211 -27.81 -14.05 16.74
C GLY A 211 -27.26 -14.69 15.46
N VAL A 212 -27.24 -13.92 14.36
CA VAL A 212 -26.82 -14.41 13.05
C VAL A 212 -26.17 -13.28 12.20
N ILE A 213 -25.24 -13.65 11.34
CA ILE A 213 -24.77 -12.81 10.24
C ILE A 213 -25.41 -13.33 8.95
N ASP A 214 -26.29 -12.53 8.40
CA ASP A 214 -27.04 -12.81 7.18
C ASP A 214 -26.26 -12.27 5.98
N VAL A 215 -25.47 -13.13 5.35
CA VAL A 215 -24.74 -12.81 4.10
C VAL A 215 -25.68 -13.06 2.92
N ARG A 216 -25.87 -12.04 2.10
CA ARG A 216 -26.85 -12.10 0.99
C ARG A 216 -26.40 -13.08 -0.11
N PRO A 217 -27.34 -13.72 -0.81
CA PRO A 217 -27.03 -14.56 -1.96
C PRO A 217 -26.22 -13.80 -3.02
N GLY A 218 -25.24 -14.49 -3.62
CA GLY A 218 -24.36 -13.90 -4.65
C GLY A 218 -23.18 -13.06 -4.07
N VAL A 219 -22.99 -13.06 -2.74
CA VAL A 219 -21.81 -12.46 -2.13
C VAL A 219 -20.69 -13.50 -2.11
N GLU A 220 -19.62 -13.21 -2.87
CA GLU A 220 -18.39 -13.99 -2.93
C GLU A 220 -17.33 -13.29 -2.08
N ILE A 221 -16.94 -13.94 -0.97
CA ILE A 221 -15.99 -13.35 0.00
C ILE A 221 -14.59 -13.83 -0.29
N GLY A 222 -13.68 -12.90 -0.52
CA GLY A 222 -12.24 -13.13 -0.52
C GLY A 222 -11.62 -12.70 0.81
N TYR A 223 -10.81 -13.56 1.44
CA TYR A 223 -10.19 -13.25 2.72
C TYR A 223 -8.66 -13.28 2.63
N PHE A 224 -8.06 -12.12 2.94
CA PHE A 224 -6.62 -11.99 3.13
C PHE A 224 -6.27 -12.22 4.60
N HIS A 225 -5.72 -13.39 4.90
CA HIS A 225 -5.29 -13.75 6.24
C HIS A 225 -3.89 -13.24 6.56
N GLN A 226 -3.68 -12.75 7.76
CA GLN A 226 -2.37 -12.29 8.24
C GLN A 226 -1.27 -13.36 8.13
N ASP A 227 -1.59 -14.65 8.30
CA ASP A 227 -0.66 -15.78 8.24
C ASP A 227 -0.54 -16.40 6.83
N HIS A 228 -1.18 -15.81 5.82
CA HIS A 228 -1.15 -16.24 4.41
C HIS A 228 -1.49 -17.74 4.22
N ARG A 229 -2.31 -18.33 5.08
CA ARG A 229 -2.66 -19.76 5.08
C ARG A 229 -3.37 -20.23 3.81
N THR A 230 -3.82 -19.33 2.96
CA THR A 230 -4.43 -19.61 1.67
C THR A 230 -3.41 -19.99 0.59
N LEU A 231 -2.11 -19.80 0.83
CA LEU A 231 -1.04 -20.15 -0.09
C LEU A 231 -0.59 -21.60 0.09
N ASP A 232 -0.24 -22.23 -1.04
CA ASP A 232 0.46 -23.51 -1.04
C ASP A 232 1.96 -23.25 -1.06
N PHE A 233 2.62 -23.44 0.08
CA PHE A 233 4.01 -23.05 0.27
C PHE A 233 5.02 -23.90 -0.52
N ASP A 234 4.63 -25.03 -1.05
CA ASP A 234 5.49 -25.89 -1.88
C ASP A 234 5.50 -25.45 -3.34
N LEU A 235 4.51 -24.69 -3.79
CA LEU A 235 4.43 -24.14 -5.13
C LEU A 235 5.30 -22.88 -5.29
N THR A 236 5.70 -22.62 -6.52
CA THR A 236 6.30 -21.34 -6.93
C THR A 236 5.22 -20.29 -7.18
N PRO A 237 5.54 -18.98 -7.22
CA PRO A 237 4.60 -17.92 -7.59
C PRO A 237 3.87 -18.19 -8.92
N VAL A 238 4.59 -18.70 -9.93
CA VAL A 238 3.99 -19.05 -11.23
C VAL A 238 2.97 -20.16 -11.08
N GLU A 239 3.33 -21.25 -10.41
CA GLU A 239 2.42 -22.40 -10.21
C GLU A 239 1.20 -22.03 -9.39
N GLN A 240 1.36 -21.12 -8.39
CA GLN A 240 0.25 -20.60 -7.60
C GLN A 240 -0.77 -19.86 -8.48
N VAL A 241 -0.31 -18.99 -9.38
CA VAL A 241 -1.17 -18.28 -10.34
C VAL A 241 -1.76 -19.23 -11.37
N GLN A 242 -0.97 -20.15 -11.91
CA GLN A 242 -1.41 -21.13 -12.89
C GLN A 242 -2.55 -22.04 -12.35
N LYS A 243 -2.48 -22.39 -11.07
CA LYS A 243 -3.53 -23.17 -10.38
C LYS A 243 -4.87 -22.44 -10.35
N LEU A 244 -4.85 -21.09 -10.24
CA LEU A 244 -6.06 -20.25 -10.24
C LEU A 244 -6.58 -19.96 -11.64
N LYS A 245 -5.69 -19.70 -12.57
CA LYS A 245 -6.01 -19.34 -13.96
C LYS A 245 -5.30 -20.31 -14.93
N PRO A 246 -5.78 -21.58 -15.07
CA PRO A 246 -5.10 -22.63 -15.84
C PRO A 246 -4.91 -22.31 -17.32
N ARG A 247 -5.74 -21.40 -17.86
CA ARG A 247 -5.71 -21.01 -19.29
C ARG A 247 -4.84 -19.78 -19.56
N MET A 248 -4.25 -19.15 -18.52
CA MET A 248 -3.40 -17.99 -18.69
C MET A 248 -2.03 -18.40 -19.24
N ASP A 249 -1.54 -17.65 -20.23
CA ASP A 249 -0.21 -17.92 -20.81
C ASP A 249 0.91 -17.65 -19.80
N TYR A 250 1.98 -18.43 -19.88
CA TYR A 250 3.14 -18.29 -18.99
C TYR A 250 3.78 -16.90 -19.06
N GLY A 251 3.78 -16.27 -20.26
CA GLY A 251 4.28 -14.91 -20.45
C GLY A 251 3.45 -13.88 -19.69
N ASP A 252 2.12 -14.02 -19.73
CA ASP A 252 1.17 -13.13 -19.02
C ASP A 252 1.31 -13.29 -17.51
N ILE A 253 1.43 -14.52 -17.01
CA ILE A 253 1.67 -14.79 -15.57
C ILE A 253 2.95 -14.09 -15.12
N ARG A 254 4.04 -14.20 -15.88
CA ARG A 254 5.30 -13.55 -15.54
C ARG A 254 5.23 -12.03 -15.61
N ALA A 255 4.50 -11.48 -16.59
CA ALA A 255 4.27 -10.05 -16.70
C ALA A 255 3.50 -9.52 -15.47
N MET A 256 2.46 -10.25 -15.05
CA MET A 256 1.67 -9.97 -13.86
C MET A 256 2.53 -10.04 -12.58
N LEU A 257 3.27 -11.12 -12.39
CA LEU A 257 4.20 -11.25 -11.26
C LEU A 257 5.25 -10.15 -11.24
N GLY A 258 5.72 -9.72 -12.43
CA GLY A 258 6.63 -8.58 -12.56
C GLY A 258 6.04 -7.27 -12.06
N GLN A 259 4.72 -7.06 -12.22
CA GLN A 259 4.02 -5.90 -11.65
C GLN A 259 4.04 -5.95 -10.11
N PHE A 260 3.94 -7.14 -9.50
CA PHE A 260 4.11 -7.37 -8.05
C PHE A 260 5.58 -7.43 -7.61
N GLN A 261 6.50 -6.92 -8.44
CA GLN A 261 7.94 -6.83 -8.15
C GLN A 261 8.63 -8.20 -7.98
N PHE A 262 8.08 -9.27 -8.56
CA PHE A 262 8.78 -10.55 -8.58
C PHE A 262 9.85 -10.54 -9.68
N THR A 263 11.11 -10.78 -9.28
CA THR A 263 12.24 -10.91 -10.21
C THR A 263 12.21 -12.26 -10.93
N LYS A 264 13.06 -12.39 -11.98
CA LYS A 264 13.17 -13.67 -12.73
C LYS A 264 13.52 -14.87 -11.85
N GLU A 265 14.28 -14.66 -10.79
CA GLU A 265 14.71 -15.71 -9.86
C GLU A 265 13.58 -16.06 -8.89
N MET A 266 12.87 -15.06 -8.39
CA MET A 266 11.77 -15.23 -7.41
C MET A 266 10.59 -16.00 -8.00
N VAL A 267 10.24 -15.79 -9.27
CA VAL A 267 9.08 -16.45 -9.91
C VAL A 267 9.19 -17.97 -9.97
N SER A 268 10.42 -18.50 -9.90
CA SER A 268 10.74 -19.94 -9.92
C SER A 268 11.14 -20.48 -8.54
N THR A 269 11.10 -19.65 -7.50
CA THR A 269 11.47 -20.05 -6.13
C THR A 269 10.22 -20.49 -5.37
N PRO A 270 10.20 -21.67 -4.72
CA PRO A 270 9.07 -22.09 -3.90
C PRO A 270 8.73 -21.08 -2.79
N LEU A 271 7.43 -20.87 -2.54
CA LEU A 271 6.94 -19.84 -1.61
C LEU A 271 7.50 -19.97 -0.19
N LYS A 272 7.82 -21.20 0.25
CA LYS A 272 8.46 -21.44 1.56
C LYS A 272 9.84 -20.78 1.72
N LYS A 273 10.54 -20.49 0.62
CA LYS A 273 11.85 -19.82 0.61
C LYS A 273 11.77 -18.31 0.46
N LEU A 274 10.59 -17.79 0.20
CA LEU A 274 10.35 -16.36 0.06
C LEU A 274 10.20 -15.69 1.43
N SER A 275 10.52 -14.40 1.49
CA SER A 275 10.30 -13.57 2.67
C SER A 275 8.81 -13.38 2.99
N GLY A 276 8.49 -12.89 4.20
CA GLY A 276 7.11 -12.58 4.59
C GLY A 276 6.43 -11.60 3.63
N GLY A 277 7.12 -10.51 3.27
CA GLY A 277 6.59 -9.51 2.33
C GLY A 277 6.38 -10.04 0.91
N GLU A 278 7.25 -10.93 0.42
CA GLU A 278 7.07 -11.60 -0.88
C GLU A 278 5.85 -12.53 -0.86
N ARG A 279 5.66 -13.26 0.24
CA ARG A 279 4.47 -14.10 0.42
C ARG A 279 3.20 -13.26 0.52
N ALA A 280 3.23 -12.11 1.20
CA ALA A 280 2.10 -11.18 1.28
C ALA A 280 1.70 -10.70 -0.12
N ARG A 281 2.68 -10.33 -0.97
CA ARG A 281 2.40 -9.90 -2.35
C ARG A 281 1.74 -10.99 -3.20
N ILE A 282 2.17 -12.27 -3.07
CA ILE A 282 1.53 -13.36 -3.84
C ILE A 282 0.14 -13.71 -3.28
N ALA A 283 -0.06 -13.63 -1.97
CA ALA A 283 -1.39 -13.80 -1.37
C ALA A 283 -2.36 -12.72 -1.84
N MET A 284 -1.90 -11.49 -1.93
CA MET A 284 -2.68 -10.37 -2.47
C MET A 284 -3.00 -10.58 -3.96
N LEU A 285 -1.99 -10.95 -4.77
CA LEU A 285 -2.22 -11.26 -6.18
C LEU A 285 -3.25 -12.38 -6.35
N LYS A 286 -3.16 -13.44 -5.55
CA LYS A 286 -4.13 -14.53 -5.54
C LYS A 286 -5.54 -14.01 -5.28
N LEU A 287 -5.72 -13.24 -4.22
CA LEU A 287 -7.00 -12.65 -3.84
C LEU A 287 -7.61 -11.79 -4.97
N LEU A 288 -6.75 -11.01 -5.63
CA LEU A 288 -7.17 -10.13 -6.74
C LEU A 288 -7.52 -10.89 -8.02
N LEU A 289 -7.00 -12.11 -8.19
CA LEU A 289 -7.33 -13.00 -9.32
C LEU A 289 -8.61 -13.79 -9.11
N GLU A 290 -9.04 -13.92 -7.85
CA GLU A 290 -10.32 -14.49 -7.50
C GLU A 290 -11.41 -13.45 -7.78
N GLU A 291 -12.55 -13.91 -8.32
CA GLU A 291 -13.64 -13.02 -8.73
C GLU A 291 -14.57 -12.72 -7.53
N ASN A 292 -14.01 -12.13 -6.47
CA ASN A 292 -14.73 -11.77 -5.26
C ASN A 292 -15.46 -10.43 -5.42
N ASN A 293 -16.60 -10.23 -4.74
CA ASN A 293 -17.30 -8.95 -4.66
C ASN A 293 -17.32 -8.36 -3.24
N MET A 294 -16.72 -9.07 -2.27
CA MET A 294 -16.45 -8.60 -0.92
C MET A 294 -15.05 -9.04 -0.49
N LEU A 295 -14.22 -8.13 -0.05
CA LEU A 295 -12.87 -8.39 0.45
C LEU A 295 -12.80 -8.18 1.95
N LEU A 296 -12.31 -9.18 2.67
CA LEU A 296 -11.94 -9.10 4.07
C LEU A 296 -10.41 -9.07 4.17
N LEU A 297 -9.84 -7.99 4.69
CA LEU A 297 -8.40 -7.78 4.72
C LEU A 297 -7.92 -7.63 6.17
N ASP A 298 -7.10 -8.58 6.63
CA ASP A 298 -6.52 -8.59 7.97
C ASP A 298 -5.05 -8.17 7.91
N GLU A 299 -4.78 -6.92 8.29
CA GLU A 299 -3.45 -6.28 8.25
C GLU A 299 -2.74 -6.40 6.87
N PRO A 300 -3.38 -5.96 5.76
CA PRO A 300 -2.87 -6.20 4.41
C PRO A 300 -1.59 -5.41 4.09
N THR A 301 -1.28 -4.39 4.86
CA THR A 301 -0.10 -3.53 4.68
C THR A 301 1.14 -4.03 5.41
N ASN A 302 1.00 -5.03 6.30
CA ASN A 302 2.12 -5.58 7.05
C ASN A 302 3.16 -6.21 6.12
N HIS A 303 4.43 -5.93 6.39
CA HIS A 303 5.59 -6.41 5.63
C HIS A 303 5.67 -5.90 4.18
N LEU A 304 4.82 -4.93 3.77
CA LEU A 304 4.92 -4.26 2.49
C LEU A 304 5.82 -3.02 2.59
N ASP A 305 6.68 -2.84 1.59
CA ASP A 305 7.40 -1.58 1.43
C ASP A 305 6.45 -0.46 0.94
N THR A 306 6.90 0.78 0.99
CA THR A 306 6.08 1.95 0.64
C THR A 306 5.48 1.84 -0.77
N ASP A 307 6.27 1.37 -1.75
CA ASP A 307 5.81 1.25 -3.14
C ASP A 307 4.71 0.18 -3.30
N ALA A 308 4.83 -0.95 -2.57
CA ALA A 308 3.82 -2.00 -2.58
C ALA A 308 2.53 -1.56 -1.86
N LYS A 309 2.64 -0.76 -0.79
CA LYS A 309 1.49 -0.15 -0.11
C LYS A 309 0.75 0.79 -1.05
N GLU A 310 1.45 1.70 -1.73
CA GLU A 310 0.85 2.63 -2.70
C GLU A 310 0.12 1.90 -3.82
N ALA A 311 0.72 0.86 -4.38
CA ALA A 311 0.10 0.04 -5.41
C ALA A 311 -1.15 -0.71 -4.91
N LEU A 312 -1.13 -1.20 -3.67
CA LEU A 312 -2.28 -1.83 -3.03
C LEU A 312 -3.41 -0.81 -2.81
N GLU A 313 -3.08 0.38 -2.30
CA GLU A 313 -4.04 1.47 -2.09
C GLU A 313 -4.74 1.86 -3.39
N GLU A 314 -3.97 2.12 -4.46
CA GLU A 314 -4.51 2.45 -5.78
C GLU A 314 -5.44 1.34 -6.31
N THR A 315 -5.05 0.08 -6.14
CA THR A 315 -5.85 -1.07 -6.55
C THR A 315 -7.17 -1.14 -5.80
N LEU A 316 -7.14 -0.98 -4.46
CA LEU A 316 -8.33 -1.07 -3.62
C LEU A 316 -9.22 0.17 -3.73
N GLN A 317 -8.67 1.35 -4.02
CA GLN A 317 -9.46 2.54 -4.34
C GLN A 317 -10.33 2.34 -5.59
N ASN A 318 -9.80 1.66 -6.60
CA ASN A 318 -10.50 1.38 -7.86
C ASN A 318 -11.39 0.13 -7.81
N TYR A 319 -11.37 -0.61 -6.69
CA TYR A 319 -12.24 -1.77 -6.52
C TYR A 319 -13.68 -1.34 -6.24
N ASP A 320 -14.63 -1.85 -7.02
CA ASP A 320 -16.05 -1.49 -6.97
C ASP A 320 -16.91 -2.40 -6.05
N GLY A 321 -16.31 -3.44 -5.47
CA GLY A 321 -16.91 -4.29 -4.44
C GLY A 321 -16.83 -3.70 -3.03
N CYS A 322 -17.28 -4.47 -2.04
CA CYS A 322 -17.15 -4.12 -0.64
C CYS A 322 -15.77 -4.47 -0.09
N ILE A 323 -15.26 -3.64 0.80
CA ILE A 323 -14.03 -3.91 1.55
C ILE A 323 -14.33 -3.77 3.04
N MET A 324 -13.89 -4.75 3.83
CA MET A 324 -13.75 -4.62 5.27
C MET A 324 -12.30 -4.92 5.63
N THR A 325 -11.62 -3.97 6.23
CA THR A 325 -10.19 -4.12 6.54
C THR A 325 -9.89 -3.79 7.98
N VAL A 326 -9.08 -4.63 8.61
CA VAL A 326 -8.39 -4.32 9.87
C VAL A 326 -7.01 -3.83 9.51
N SER A 327 -6.62 -2.66 9.95
CA SER A 327 -5.26 -2.17 9.76
C SER A 327 -4.85 -1.16 10.85
N HIS A 328 -3.57 -1.19 11.20
CA HIS A 328 -2.94 -0.16 12.01
C HIS A 328 -2.27 0.91 11.14
N ASP A 329 -2.23 0.72 9.82
CA ASP A 329 -1.73 1.71 8.87
C ASP A 329 -2.81 2.78 8.63
N ARG A 330 -2.64 3.90 9.33
CA ARG A 330 -3.59 5.03 9.32
C ARG A 330 -3.68 5.70 7.95
N TRP A 331 -2.57 5.73 7.21
CA TRP A 331 -2.55 6.27 5.86
C TRP A 331 -3.37 5.40 4.91
N PHE A 332 -3.18 4.09 4.97
CA PHE A 332 -3.96 3.13 4.22
C PHE A 332 -5.47 3.27 4.51
N LEU A 333 -5.85 3.33 5.79
CA LEU A 333 -7.27 3.54 6.18
C LEU A 333 -7.82 4.86 5.63
N ASP A 334 -7.02 5.92 5.63
CA ASP A 334 -7.42 7.23 5.14
C ASP A 334 -7.62 7.27 3.63
N GLN A 335 -6.79 6.53 2.88
CA GLN A 335 -6.84 6.47 1.41
C GLN A 335 -7.91 5.53 0.87
N VAL A 336 -8.19 4.42 1.57
CA VAL A 336 -9.04 3.35 1.04
C VAL A 336 -10.45 3.39 1.62
N CYS A 337 -10.62 3.73 2.90
CA CYS A 337 -11.89 3.59 3.60
C CYS A 337 -12.75 4.87 3.54
N ASP A 338 -14.05 4.68 3.40
CA ASP A 338 -15.07 5.74 3.45
C ASP A 338 -15.90 5.70 4.74
N THR A 339 -15.70 4.68 5.55
CA THR A 339 -16.41 4.46 6.81
C THR A 339 -15.45 3.80 7.81
N ILE A 340 -15.45 4.24 9.06
CA ILE A 340 -14.67 3.61 10.13
C ILE A 340 -15.61 2.96 11.14
N TRP A 341 -15.38 1.68 11.42
CA TRP A 341 -16.00 0.95 12.53
C TRP A 341 -15.03 0.87 13.69
N GLU A 342 -15.35 1.56 14.76
CA GLU A 342 -14.58 1.51 15.99
C GLU A 342 -15.11 0.42 16.91
N LEU A 343 -14.22 -0.44 17.40
CA LEU A 343 -14.49 -1.43 18.44
C LEU A 343 -13.89 -0.93 19.76
N PRO A 344 -14.70 -0.32 20.68
CA PRO A 344 -14.21 0.16 21.96
C PRO A 344 -13.74 -0.95 22.91
N GLY A 345 -14.15 -2.19 22.61
CA GLY A 345 -13.80 -3.37 23.39
C GLY A 345 -14.82 -3.71 24.48
N ASP A 346 -16.00 -3.13 24.47
CA ASP A 346 -17.13 -3.43 25.32
C ASP A 346 -18.19 -4.30 24.66
N GLY A 347 -17.91 -4.76 23.43
CA GLY A 347 -18.80 -5.56 22.61
C GLY A 347 -19.70 -4.75 21.68
N THR A 348 -19.56 -3.41 21.66
CA THR A 348 -20.28 -2.54 20.72
C THR A 348 -19.44 -2.21 19.50
N ILE A 349 -20.11 -1.79 18.42
CA ILE A 349 -19.48 -1.23 17.23
C ILE A 349 -20.01 0.18 17.04
N VAL A 350 -19.11 1.16 16.98
CA VAL A 350 -19.45 2.56 16.72
C VAL A 350 -19.07 2.92 15.28
N VAL A 351 -20.07 3.36 14.52
CA VAL A 351 -19.88 3.70 13.09
C VAL A 351 -19.56 5.18 12.94
N HIS A 352 -18.46 5.47 12.28
CA HIS A 352 -18.03 6.82 11.93
C HIS A 352 -18.02 6.97 10.40
N PRO A 353 -18.96 7.70 9.79
CA PRO A 353 -18.91 8.00 8.36
C PRO A 353 -17.70 8.88 8.02
N GLY A 354 -17.06 8.63 6.87
CA GLY A 354 -15.86 9.30 6.42
C GLY A 354 -14.61 8.47 6.62
N ASN A 355 -13.48 9.01 6.17
CA ASN A 355 -12.19 8.35 6.24
C ASN A 355 -11.55 8.44 7.66
N TYR A 356 -10.32 7.95 7.79
CA TYR A 356 -9.64 7.94 9.10
C TYR A 356 -9.36 9.35 9.65
N SER A 357 -9.04 10.31 8.81
CA SER A 357 -8.85 11.73 9.20
C SER A 357 -10.15 12.35 9.71
N ASP A 358 -11.29 12.04 9.11
CA ASP A 358 -12.61 12.47 9.59
C ASP A 358 -12.95 11.86 10.95
N TYR A 359 -12.63 10.58 11.15
CA TYR A 359 -12.74 9.91 12.44
C TYR A 359 -11.91 10.61 13.52
N LEU A 360 -10.63 10.93 13.25
CA LEU A 360 -9.78 11.64 14.21
C LEU A 360 -10.32 13.02 14.56
N ARG A 361 -10.80 13.79 13.57
CA ARG A 361 -11.41 15.11 13.82
C ARG A 361 -12.61 15.03 14.77
N ARG A 362 -13.48 14.04 14.59
CA ARG A 362 -14.63 13.83 15.49
C ARG A 362 -14.23 13.42 16.90
N LYS A 363 -13.12 12.71 17.05
CA LYS A 363 -12.55 12.33 18.35
C LYS A 363 -11.78 13.48 19.01
N GLY A 364 -11.63 14.64 18.38
CA GLY A 364 -10.80 15.76 18.87
C GLY A 364 -9.31 15.44 18.95
N LYS A 365 -8.83 14.54 18.06
CA LYS A 365 -7.44 14.03 18.01
C LYS A 365 -6.70 14.44 16.73
N ALA A 366 -7.29 15.29 15.88
CA ALA A 366 -6.71 15.76 14.62
C ALA A 366 -5.63 16.83 14.83
#